data_4749c5bd14b8c253f8efe92a0ff3ef53
#
_entry.id   4749c5bd14b8c253f8efe92a0ff3ef53
#
_cell.length_a   1.000
_cell.length_b   1.000
_cell.length_c   1.000
_cell.angle_alpha   90.00
_cell.angle_beta   90.00
_cell.angle_gamma   90.00
#
_symmetry.space_group_name_H-M   'P 1'
#
loop_
_entity.id
_entity.type
_entity.pdbx_description
1 polymer ?
#
loop_
_entity_poly.entity_id
_entity_poly.type
_entity_poly.pdbx_seq_one_letter_code
_entity_poly.pdbx_strand_id
1 'polypeptide(L)'
;MLRKAVIMLGASLTLACGAFAVGVVPSGADSGSHCSFQHVPNLSPGVSYNSTSGTFTDPGGGTVDCKGAVSGSGDYTDSGTYSNATCQSGGTAEGDPTFTINGQTFTDHVKIVFGKEPPHFPKGLVRATFEGAKVKGTIDLMPTKGDCISSPVTQIKGMGEFDMK
;
A
#
# COMPACT_ATOMS: atom_id res chain seq x y z
N MET A 1 55.73 -53.25 -45.92
CA MET A 1 54.92 -53.04 -47.11
C MET A 1 53.68 -52.30 -46.75
N LEU A 2 53.52 -51.16 -47.37
CA LEU A 2 52.44 -50.19 -47.11
C LEU A 2 51.04 -50.70 -47.46
N ARG A 3 50.03 -50.30 -46.72
CA ARG A 3 48.74 -49.95 -47.28
C ARG A 3 48.09 -48.83 -46.45
N LYS A 4 48.00 -47.67 -47.11
CA LYS A 4 47.28 -46.50 -46.63
C LYS A 4 45.78 -46.75 -46.78
N ALA A 5 45.00 -46.54 -45.72
CA ALA A 5 43.58 -46.43 -45.80
C ALA A 5 43.18 -44.95 -45.56
N VAL A 6 42.55 -44.36 -46.54
CA VAL A 6 41.97 -43.01 -46.49
C VAL A 6 40.55 -43.15 -46.01
N ILE A 7 40.24 -42.57 -44.88
CA ILE A 7 38.91 -42.46 -44.37
C ILE A 7 38.37 -41.04 -44.65
N MET A 8 37.41 -40.93 -45.55
CA MET A 8 36.63 -39.68 -45.75
C MET A 8 35.64 -39.50 -44.66
N LEU A 9 35.79 -38.41 -43.88
CA LEU A 9 34.76 -37.93 -42.97
C LEU A 9 33.75 -37.08 -43.75
N GLY A 10 32.57 -37.60 -43.90
CA GLY A 10 31.41 -36.82 -44.36
C GLY A 10 30.85 -35.96 -43.20
N ALA A 11 30.93 -34.64 -43.33
CA ALA A 11 30.31 -33.71 -42.42
C ALA A 11 28.84 -33.55 -42.78
N SER A 12 27.97 -34.11 -41.98
CA SER A 12 26.51 -33.85 -42.06
C SER A 12 26.18 -32.60 -41.26
N LEU A 13 25.84 -31.49 -41.97
CA LEU A 13 25.27 -30.30 -41.40
C LEU A 13 23.80 -30.57 -41.10
N THR A 14 23.44 -30.78 -39.85
CA THR A 14 22.06 -30.72 -39.40
C THR A 14 21.67 -29.28 -39.08
N LEU A 15 20.85 -28.67 -39.93
CA LEU A 15 20.17 -27.41 -39.66
C LEU A 15 19.13 -27.69 -38.55
N ALA A 16 19.37 -27.26 -37.32
CA ALA A 16 18.39 -27.18 -36.29
C ALA A 16 17.51 -25.93 -36.53
N CYS A 17 16.31 -26.11 -37.09
CA CYS A 17 15.27 -25.08 -37.07
C CYS A 17 14.80 -24.88 -35.62
N GLY A 18 15.38 -23.86 -34.97
CA GLY A 18 14.84 -23.37 -33.68
C GLY A 18 13.51 -22.73 -33.88
N ALA A 19 12.44 -23.42 -33.49
CA ALA A 19 11.12 -22.83 -33.34
C ALA A 19 11.19 -21.80 -32.21
N PHE A 20 11.26 -20.52 -32.55
CA PHE A 20 10.99 -19.45 -31.58
C PHE A 20 9.50 -19.55 -31.22
N ALA A 21 9.22 -20.15 -30.07
CA ALA A 21 7.91 -20.00 -29.44
C ALA A 21 7.82 -18.52 -29.05
N VAL A 22 7.11 -17.75 -29.89
CA VAL A 22 6.62 -16.42 -29.51
C VAL A 22 5.60 -16.67 -28.40
N GLY A 23 6.06 -16.56 -27.17
CA GLY A 23 5.17 -16.56 -26.00
C GLY A 23 4.19 -15.43 -26.19
N VAL A 24 2.93 -15.76 -26.49
CA VAL A 24 1.82 -14.82 -26.39
C VAL A 24 1.75 -14.42 -24.92
N VAL A 25 2.27 -13.25 -24.59
CA VAL A 25 2.05 -12.62 -23.29
C VAL A 25 0.55 -12.31 -23.26
N PRO A 26 -0.24 -12.86 -22.34
CA PRO A 26 -1.63 -12.49 -22.24
C PRO A 26 -1.69 -10.99 -21.92
N SER A 27 -2.01 -10.19 -22.92
CA SER A 27 -2.36 -8.78 -22.76
C SER A 27 -3.71 -8.74 -22.07
N GLY A 28 -3.71 -8.44 -20.77
CA GLY A 28 -4.94 -8.25 -20.00
C GLY A 28 -4.91 -8.69 -18.55
N ALA A 29 -3.74 -8.70 -17.91
CA ALA A 29 -3.70 -8.63 -16.46
C ALA A 29 -3.62 -7.14 -16.09
N ASP A 30 -4.59 -6.63 -15.35
CA ASP A 30 -4.41 -5.40 -14.60
C ASP A 30 -3.09 -5.52 -13.84
N SER A 31 -2.08 -4.76 -14.28
CA SER A 31 -0.74 -4.82 -13.70
C SER A 31 -0.68 -4.14 -12.32
N GLY A 32 -1.83 -3.88 -11.73
CA GLY A 32 -1.98 -3.30 -10.42
C GLY A 32 -1.63 -4.29 -9.30
N SER A 33 -1.38 -3.75 -8.13
CA SER A 33 -1.26 -4.51 -6.89
C SER A 33 -2.34 -4.06 -5.93
N HIS A 34 -2.98 -5.03 -5.27
CA HIS A 34 -3.91 -4.77 -4.18
C HIS A 34 -3.22 -5.08 -2.85
N CYS A 35 -3.26 -4.12 -1.93
CA CYS A 35 -2.56 -4.19 -0.66
C CYS A 35 -3.52 -3.96 0.50
N SER A 36 -3.34 -4.71 1.58
CA SER A 36 -3.93 -4.42 2.89
C SER A 36 -2.86 -3.92 3.85
N PHE A 37 -3.21 -3.01 4.75
CA PHE A 37 -2.26 -2.45 5.70
C PHE A 37 -2.90 -2.18 7.06
N GLN A 38 -2.05 -2.07 8.08
CA GLN A 38 -2.42 -1.59 9.40
C GLN A 38 -1.30 -0.77 10.03
N HIS A 39 -1.67 0.26 10.80
CA HIS A 39 -0.72 1.10 11.51
C HIS A 39 -1.35 1.77 12.74
N VAL A 40 -0.54 2.42 13.59
CA VAL A 40 -1.00 3.04 14.84
C VAL A 40 -0.39 4.42 15.02
N PRO A 41 -0.85 5.44 14.27
CA PRO A 41 -0.33 6.80 14.37
C PRO A 41 -0.76 7.51 15.65
N ASN A 42 0.13 8.36 16.13
CA ASN A 42 -0.11 9.33 17.19
C ASN A 42 -0.59 10.65 16.57
N LEU A 43 -1.54 11.33 17.23
CA LEU A 43 -2.10 12.62 16.84
C LEU A 43 -1.60 13.73 17.76
N SER A 44 -1.19 14.87 17.21
CA SER A 44 -0.74 16.03 17.99
C SER A 44 -1.23 17.35 17.36
N PRO A 45 -2.06 18.16 18.08
CA PRO A 45 -2.78 17.79 19.28
C PRO A 45 -3.81 16.67 19.01
N GLY A 46 -4.37 16.06 20.06
CA GLY A 46 -5.42 15.06 19.90
C GLY A 46 -6.72 15.65 19.35
N VAL A 47 -7.49 14.83 18.66
CA VAL A 47 -8.80 15.21 18.10
C VAL A 47 -9.87 15.15 19.18
N SER A 48 -10.75 16.16 19.22
CA SER A 48 -11.83 16.31 20.19
C SER A 48 -13.17 16.63 19.51
N TYR A 49 -14.19 16.97 20.29
CA TYR A 49 -15.45 17.51 19.74
C TYR A 49 -15.28 18.86 19.07
N ASN A 50 -14.33 19.67 19.52
CA ASN A 50 -13.99 20.92 18.85
C ASN A 50 -13.10 20.64 17.64
N SER A 51 -13.30 21.42 16.58
CA SER A 51 -12.49 21.34 15.38
C SER A 51 -11.01 21.57 15.72
N THR A 52 -10.17 20.63 15.33
CA THR A 52 -8.74 20.62 15.60
C THR A 52 -7.96 20.41 14.31
N SER A 53 -6.80 21.04 14.21
CA SER A 53 -5.81 20.80 13.16
C SER A 53 -4.48 20.45 13.80
N GLY A 54 -3.70 19.61 13.16
CA GLY A 54 -2.45 19.14 13.72
C GLY A 54 -1.70 18.18 12.82
N THR A 55 -0.85 17.39 13.43
CA THR A 55 -0.01 16.39 12.76
C THR A 55 -0.34 14.99 13.25
N PHE A 56 -0.08 14.02 12.40
CA PHE A 56 -0.02 12.62 12.81
C PHE A 56 1.32 12.00 12.41
N THR A 57 1.77 11.06 13.21
CA THR A 57 3.03 10.33 12.97
C THR A 57 2.87 8.89 13.42
N ASP A 58 3.19 7.97 12.53
CA ASP A 58 3.33 6.57 12.90
C ASP A 58 4.73 6.35 13.49
N PRO A 59 4.86 5.91 14.74
CA PRO A 59 6.16 5.65 15.36
C PRO A 59 6.87 4.41 14.79
N GLY A 60 6.25 3.73 13.84
CA GLY A 60 6.71 2.47 13.26
C GLY A 60 5.95 1.25 13.78
N GLY A 61 6.14 0.12 13.11
CA GLY A 61 5.45 -1.14 13.43
C GLY A 61 4.14 -1.34 12.67
N GLY A 62 3.82 -0.47 11.72
CA GLY A 62 2.79 -0.73 10.73
C GLY A 62 3.23 -1.85 9.78
N THR A 63 2.26 -2.57 9.23
CA THR A 63 2.49 -3.67 8.30
C THR A 63 1.67 -3.50 7.03
N VAL A 64 2.18 -4.02 5.93
CA VAL A 64 1.49 -4.08 4.64
C VAL A 64 1.63 -5.48 4.05
N ASP A 65 0.58 -5.95 3.38
CA ASP A 65 0.59 -7.19 2.60
C ASP A 65 -0.03 -6.92 1.23
N CYS A 66 0.72 -7.20 0.17
CA CYS A 66 0.34 -6.92 -1.21
C CYS A 66 0.23 -8.20 -2.03
N LYS A 67 -0.67 -8.17 -3.01
CA LYS A 67 -0.85 -9.21 -4.04
C LYS A 67 -0.93 -8.54 -5.41
N GLY A 68 -0.36 -9.17 -6.42
CA GLY A 68 -0.32 -8.67 -7.79
C GLY A 68 1.10 -8.47 -8.30
N ALA A 69 1.34 -7.42 -9.06
CA ALA A 69 2.66 -7.11 -9.64
C ALA A 69 3.73 -6.86 -8.57
N VAL A 70 3.36 -6.17 -7.50
CA VAL A 70 4.11 -6.12 -6.24
C VAL A 70 3.40 -7.07 -5.27
N SER A 71 4.10 -8.06 -4.75
CA SER A 71 3.52 -9.05 -3.85
C SER A 71 4.46 -9.34 -2.68
N GLY A 72 3.87 -9.63 -1.52
CA GLY A 72 4.58 -9.94 -0.29
C GLY A 72 4.20 -9.01 0.85
N SER A 73 4.74 -9.31 2.03
CA SER A 73 4.52 -8.53 3.25
C SER A 73 5.71 -7.62 3.52
N GLY A 74 5.46 -6.53 4.24
CA GLY A 74 6.50 -5.57 4.57
C GLY A 74 6.08 -4.57 5.65
N ASP A 75 6.91 -3.54 5.81
CA ASP A 75 6.70 -2.48 6.78
C ASP A 75 5.88 -1.33 6.16
N TYR A 76 5.05 -0.71 6.99
CA TYR A 76 4.27 0.48 6.65
C TYR A 76 4.49 1.58 7.68
N THR A 77 4.72 2.80 7.22
CA THR A 77 4.77 4.01 8.04
C THR A 77 4.02 5.14 7.34
N ASP A 78 3.48 6.06 8.12
CA ASP A 78 2.80 7.23 7.58
C ASP A 78 3.00 8.44 8.51
N SER A 79 3.05 9.63 7.92
CA SER A 79 3.06 10.89 8.66
C SER A 79 2.43 11.98 7.83
N GLY A 80 1.86 12.97 8.49
CA GLY A 80 1.20 14.05 7.77
C GLY A 80 0.50 15.06 8.67
N THR A 81 -0.44 15.76 8.08
CA THR A 81 -1.24 16.78 8.75
C THR A 81 -2.73 16.46 8.62
N TYR A 82 -3.51 16.96 9.59
CA TYR A 82 -4.97 16.94 9.50
C TYR A 82 -5.53 18.33 9.79
N SER A 83 -6.68 18.62 9.22
CA SER A 83 -7.34 19.92 9.31
C SER A 83 -8.82 19.77 9.56
N ASN A 84 -9.36 20.63 10.46
CA ASN A 84 -10.78 20.68 10.81
C ASN A 84 -11.34 19.33 11.26
N ALA A 85 -10.51 18.49 11.87
CA ALA A 85 -10.93 17.19 12.37
C ALA A 85 -11.71 17.32 13.66
N THR A 86 -12.84 16.61 13.74
CA THR A 86 -13.62 16.45 14.97
C THR A 86 -13.97 14.98 15.13
N CYS A 87 -14.34 14.59 16.34
CA CYS A 87 -14.85 13.25 16.61
C CYS A 87 -16.27 13.00 16.08
N GLN A 88 -16.98 14.03 15.64
CA GLN A 88 -18.36 13.94 15.16
C GLN A 88 -18.51 14.06 13.65
N SER A 89 -17.65 14.84 13.05
CA SER A 89 -17.66 15.07 11.61
C SER A 89 -16.23 15.02 11.12
N GLY A 90 -16.04 14.46 9.97
CA GLY A 90 -14.74 14.31 9.36
C GLY A 90 -13.88 15.57 9.40
N GLY A 91 -12.99 15.63 8.60
CA GLY A 91 -12.02 16.66 8.33
C GLY A 91 -11.31 16.26 7.06
N THR A 92 -10.16 16.81 6.83
CA THR A 92 -9.25 16.38 5.78
C THR A 92 -7.88 16.09 6.38
N ALA A 93 -7.13 15.21 5.75
CA ALA A 93 -5.74 15.01 6.08
C ALA A 93 -4.92 14.85 4.79
N GLU A 94 -3.63 15.08 4.90
CA GLU A 94 -2.65 14.78 3.86
C GLU A 94 -1.51 14.03 4.53
N GLY A 95 -1.04 12.97 3.88
CA GLY A 95 -0.01 12.09 4.44
C GLY A 95 0.97 11.60 3.40
N ASP A 96 2.10 11.14 3.90
CA ASP A 96 3.20 10.60 3.10
C ASP A 96 3.44 9.12 3.49
N PRO A 97 2.55 8.21 3.07
CA PRO A 97 2.73 6.79 3.34
C PRO A 97 4.00 6.27 2.67
N THR A 98 4.74 5.48 3.42
CA THR A 98 5.91 4.76 2.94
C THR A 98 5.78 3.29 3.31
N PHE A 99 5.96 2.42 2.34
CA PHE A 99 5.92 0.98 2.56
C PHE A 99 7.07 0.30 1.85
N THR A 100 7.63 -0.73 2.49
CA THR A 100 8.79 -1.47 1.99
C THR A 100 8.44 -2.95 1.89
N ILE A 101 8.43 -3.48 0.66
CA ILE A 101 8.08 -4.87 0.35
C ILE A 101 9.26 -5.49 -0.36
N ASN A 102 9.78 -6.62 0.14
CA ASN A 102 10.92 -7.33 -0.44
C ASN A 102 12.14 -6.42 -0.69
N GLY A 103 12.38 -5.43 0.20
CA GLY A 103 13.49 -4.48 0.08
C GLY A 103 13.26 -3.34 -0.92
N GLN A 104 12.11 -3.30 -1.57
CA GLN A 104 11.72 -2.21 -2.45
C GLN A 104 10.83 -1.22 -1.69
N THR A 105 11.23 0.04 -1.67
CA THR A 105 10.49 1.11 -0.96
C THR A 105 9.64 1.92 -1.94
N PHE A 106 8.40 2.15 -1.54
CA PHE A 106 7.40 2.95 -2.23
C PHE A 106 6.95 4.09 -1.33
N THR A 107 6.87 5.28 -1.89
CA THR A 107 6.36 6.49 -1.20
C THR A 107 5.39 7.20 -2.12
N ASP A 108 4.31 7.71 -1.55
CA ASP A 108 3.35 8.57 -2.25
C ASP A 108 2.94 9.73 -1.33
N HIS A 109 2.32 10.76 -1.90
CA HIS A 109 1.63 11.79 -1.16
C HIS A 109 0.13 11.61 -1.37
N VAL A 110 -0.63 11.43 -0.29
CA VAL A 110 -2.05 11.14 -0.36
C VAL A 110 -2.89 12.22 0.30
N LYS A 111 -4.06 12.49 -0.29
CA LYS A 111 -5.13 13.25 0.34
C LYS A 111 -6.13 12.29 0.95
N ILE A 112 -6.52 12.55 2.20
CA ILE A 112 -7.41 11.71 2.98
C ILE A 112 -8.68 12.51 3.25
N VAL A 113 -9.83 11.95 2.90
CA VAL A 113 -11.15 12.54 3.13
C VAL A 113 -11.95 11.63 4.05
N PHE A 114 -12.27 12.14 5.22
CA PHE A 114 -13.08 11.41 6.20
C PHE A 114 -14.54 11.41 5.78
N GLY A 115 -15.22 10.27 5.93
CA GLY A 115 -16.64 10.13 5.63
C GLY A 115 -17.48 11.08 6.49
N LYS A 116 -18.56 11.60 5.87
CA LYS A 116 -19.50 12.50 6.55
C LYS A 116 -20.56 11.78 7.37
N GLU A 117 -20.59 10.46 7.32
CA GLU A 117 -21.56 9.73 8.11
C GLU A 117 -21.18 9.83 9.58
N PRO A 118 -22.13 10.30 10.42
CA PRO A 118 -21.91 10.24 11.85
C PRO A 118 -21.63 8.76 12.18
N PRO A 119 -20.67 8.49 13.04
CA PRO A 119 -20.33 7.13 13.38
C PRO A 119 -21.53 6.47 14.05
N HIS A 120 -22.31 5.72 13.28
CA HIS A 120 -23.26 4.73 13.81
C HIS A 120 -22.51 3.55 14.43
N PHE A 121 -21.25 3.77 14.69
CA PHE A 121 -20.33 2.76 15.20
C PHE A 121 -20.36 2.77 16.73
N PRO A 122 -20.63 1.65 17.35
CA PRO A 122 -20.64 1.56 18.80
C PRO A 122 -19.29 1.81 19.46
N LYS A 123 -18.26 2.26 18.75
CA LYS A 123 -16.90 2.54 19.27
C LYS A 123 -16.05 3.48 18.40
N GLY A 124 -16.64 4.44 17.71
CA GLY A 124 -15.84 5.50 17.09
C GLY A 124 -14.97 5.08 15.88
N LEU A 125 -15.44 4.14 15.08
CA LEU A 125 -14.81 3.80 13.81
C LEU A 125 -15.17 4.88 12.78
N VAL A 126 -14.16 5.49 12.17
CA VAL A 126 -14.33 6.45 11.07
C VAL A 126 -13.75 5.85 9.81
N ARG A 127 -14.55 5.77 8.76
CA ARG A 127 -14.06 5.39 7.43
C ARG A 127 -13.60 6.61 6.66
N ALA A 128 -12.45 6.53 6.05
CA ALA A 128 -11.92 7.54 5.15
C ALA A 128 -11.52 6.92 3.81
N THR A 129 -11.51 7.75 2.77
CA THR A 129 -10.89 7.42 1.48
C THR A 129 -9.61 8.20 1.34
N PHE A 130 -8.63 7.63 0.67
CA PHE A 130 -7.39 8.35 0.34
C PHE A 130 -6.99 8.12 -1.10
N GLU A 131 -6.35 9.13 -1.69
CA GLU A 131 -5.88 9.08 -3.06
C GLU A 131 -4.59 9.88 -3.22
N GLY A 132 -3.62 9.27 -3.86
CA GLY A 132 -2.36 9.84 -4.30
C GLY A 132 -2.12 9.62 -5.79
N ALA A 133 -0.90 9.92 -6.23
CA ALA A 133 -0.50 9.71 -7.61
C ALA A 133 -0.39 8.23 -7.95
N LYS A 134 0.08 7.41 -7.01
CA LYS A 134 0.39 5.99 -7.20
C LYS A 134 -0.58 5.05 -6.49
N VAL A 135 -1.28 5.53 -5.45
CA VAL A 135 -2.18 4.68 -4.65
C VAL A 135 -3.56 5.30 -4.51
N LYS A 136 -4.56 4.43 -4.31
CA LYS A 136 -5.93 4.83 -3.98
C LYS A 136 -6.56 3.76 -3.12
N GLY A 137 -7.25 4.16 -2.04
CA GLY A 137 -7.81 3.18 -1.13
C GLY A 137 -8.78 3.73 -0.09
N THR A 138 -9.05 2.87 0.88
CA THR A 138 -9.90 3.16 2.04
C THR A 138 -9.18 2.79 3.32
N ILE A 139 -9.50 3.49 4.40
CA ILE A 139 -8.98 3.22 5.73
C ILE A 139 -10.07 3.35 6.77
N ASP A 140 -10.13 2.41 7.68
CA ASP A 140 -10.96 2.43 8.87
C ASP A 140 -10.11 2.83 10.07
N LEU A 141 -10.52 3.88 10.78
CA LEU A 141 -9.79 4.48 11.89
C LEU A 141 -10.52 4.24 13.20
N MET A 142 -9.82 3.72 14.19
CA MET A 142 -10.36 3.38 15.51
C MET A 142 -9.51 4.02 16.60
N PRO A 143 -10.08 4.78 17.53
CA PRO A 143 -9.36 5.32 18.70
C PRO A 143 -8.73 4.20 19.54
N THR A 144 -7.47 4.38 19.92
CA THR A 144 -6.74 3.50 20.85
C THR A 144 -6.33 4.22 22.12
N LYS A 145 -6.20 5.56 22.07
CA LYS A 145 -6.02 6.42 23.25
C LYS A 145 -6.90 7.65 23.15
N GLY A 146 -7.70 7.87 24.20
CA GLY A 146 -8.76 8.87 24.22
C GLY A 146 -10.08 8.29 23.68
N ASP A 147 -11.18 8.94 24.03
CA ASP A 147 -12.53 8.49 23.71
C ASP A 147 -13.42 9.61 23.16
N CYS A 148 -12.85 10.81 22.98
CA CYS A 148 -13.56 12.04 22.60
C CYS A 148 -14.59 12.58 23.59
N ILE A 149 -14.91 11.86 24.62
CA ILE A 149 -15.90 12.28 25.64
C ILE A 149 -15.16 12.83 26.84
N SER A 150 -14.28 12.02 27.42
CA SER A 150 -13.51 12.38 28.61
C SER A 150 -12.12 12.93 28.27
N SER A 151 -11.59 12.57 27.11
CA SER A 151 -10.26 13.00 26.67
C SER A 151 -10.14 13.04 25.13
N PRO A 152 -9.32 13.94 24.59
CA PRO A 152 -9.02 13.95 23.16
C PRO A 152 -8.42 12.61 22.70
N VAL A 153 -8.71 12.23 21.46
CA VAL A 153 -8.08 11.06 20.82
C VAL A 153 -6.68 11.43 20.40
N THR A 154 -5.70 10.83 21.03
CA THR A 154 -4.27 11.08 20.77
C THR A 154 -3.56 9.94 20.04
N GLN A 155 -4.24 8.80 19.85
CA GLN A 155 -3.74 7.68 19.08
C GLN A 155 -4.92 6.94 18.44
N ILE A 156 -4.72 6.52 17.20
CA ILE A 156 -5.70 5.75 16.44
C ILE A 156 -5.02 4.49 15.89
N LYS A 157 -5.81 3.45 15.63
CA LYS A 157 -5.44 2.33 14.78
C LYS A 157 -6.10 2.53 13.42
N GLY A 158 -5.30 2.52 12.37
CA GLY A 158 -5.75 2.50 10.99
C GLY A 158 -5.63 1.08 10.41
N MET A 159 -6.67 0.64 9.72
CA MET A 159 -6.68 -0.60 8.93
C MET A 159 -7.31 -0.30 7.60
N GLY A 160 -6.67 -0.69 6.51
CA GLY A 160 -7.18 -0.32 5.20
C GLY A 160 -6.67 -1.18 4.07
N GLU A 161 -7.15 -0.83 2.91
CA GLU A 161 -6.78 -1.48 1.64
C GLU A 161 -6.53 -0.41 0.60
N PHE A 162 -5.60 -0.68 -0.32
CA PHE A 162 -5.33 0.20 -1.45
C PHE A 162 -4.91 -0.57 -2.70
N ASP A 163 -5.19 0.05 -3.83
CA ASP A 163 -4.69 -0.38 -5.13
C ASP A 163 -3.52 0.53 -5.54
N MET A 164 -2.46 -0.09 -6.04
CA MET A 164 -1.36 0.60 -6.73
C MET A 164 -1.75 0.78 -8.19
N LYS A 165 -1.61 2.03 -8.67
CA LYS A 165 -1.92 2.44 -10.06
C LYS A 165 -0.77 2.12 -11.01
#